data_4f80a04c81cab406fc2a30ed62cf177c
#
_entry.id   4f80a04c81cab406fc2a30ed62cf177c
#
_cell.length_a   1.000
_cell.length_b   1.000
_cell.length_c   1.000
_cell.angle_alpha   90.00
_cell.angle_beta   90.00
_cell.angle_gamma   90.00
#
_symmetry.space_group_name_H-M   'P 1'
#
loop_
_entity.id
_entity.type
_entity.pdbx_description
1 polymer ?
#
loop_
_entity_poly.entity_id
_entity_poly.type
_entity_poly.pdbx_seq_one_letter_code
_entity_poly.pdbx_strand_id
1 'polypeptide(L)'
;VIVTAICVVAMHDKKIRKMVATRLGCYKYIVNFFDSQAKSMGIVYGNDMSYANYAKAFADKTEFISYEEMLKMMKIRVRLKFSLDTLTDEDCKVLKEVYNSYMENARKNWNPVKRFVYVKLRGTLIQIK
;
A
#
# COMPACT_ATOMS: atom_id res chain seq x y z
N VAL A 1 -7.60 -17.55 -23.72
CA VAL A 1 -7.43 -17.51 -22.24
C VAL A 1 -6.26 -16.60 -21.85
N ILE A 2 -5.09 -16.81 -22.47
CA ILE A 2 -3.89 -16.00 -22.17
C ILE A 2 -4.10 -14.55 -22.61
N VAL A 3 -4.69 -14.32 -23.77
CA VAL A 3 -4.96 -12.97 -24.30
C VAL A 3 -5.92 -12.22 -23.37
N THR A 4 -6.97 -12.90 -22.87
CA THR A 4 -7.94 -12.31 -21.94
C THR A 4 -7.25 -11.91 -20.64
N ALA A 5 -6.38 -12.77 -20.08
CA ALA A 5 -5.64 -12.49 -18.87
C ALA A 5 -4.73 -11.26 -19.04
N ILE A 6 -4.03 -11.16 -20.18
CA ILE A 6 -3.17 -10.01 -20.48
C ILE A 6 -3.99 -8.72 -20.57
N CYS A 7 -5.16 -8.76 -21.21
CA CYS A 7 -6.05 -7.60 -21.30
C CYS A 7 -6.53 -7.15 -19.92
N VAL A 8 -6.93 -8.09 -19.06
CA VAL A 8 -7.39 -7.79 -17.70
C VAL A 8 -6.27 -7.13 -16.89
N VAL A 9 -5.05 -7.67 -16.96
CA VAL A 9 -3.88 -7.10 -16.27
C VAL A 9 -3.58 -5.70 -16.76
N ALA A 10 -3.57 -5.48 -18.08
CA ALA A 10 -3.30 -4.17 -18.66
C ALA A 10 -4.35 -3.14 -18.22
N MET A 11 -5.62 -3.51 -18.18
CA MET A 11 -6.70 -2.64 -17.72
C MET A 11 -6.56 -2.31 -16.23
N HIS A 12 -6.19 -3.30 -15.42
CA HIS A 12 -5.98 -3.11 -13.99
C HIS A 12 -4.81 -2.15 -13.72
N ASP A 13 -3.69 -2.32 -14.42
CA ASP A 13 -2.52 -1.45 -14.31
C ASP A 13 -2.87 0.01 -14.67
N LYS A 14 -3.61 0.18 -15.76
CA LYS A 14 -4.05 1.50 -16.22
C LYS A 14 -4.95 2.16 -15.18
N LYS A 15 -5.86 1.40 -14.58
CA LYS A 15 -6.77 1.89 -13.54
C LYS A 15 -6.00 2.36 -12.32
N ILE A 16 -5.03 1.57 -11.86
CA ILE A 16 -4.20 1.93 -10.70
C ILE A 16 -3.40 3.20 -10.99
N ARG A 17 -2.76 3.29 -12.15
CA ARG A 17 -1.97 4.47 -12.51
C ARG A 17 -2.83 5.73 -12.58
N LYS A 18 -4.04 5.62 -13.10
CA LYS A 18 -4.98 6.72 -13.13
C LYS A 18 -5.40 7.14 -11.72
N MET A 19 -5.65 6.15 -10.85
CA MET A 19 -6.06 6.41 -9.47
C MET A 19 -4.96 7.15 -8.69
N VAL A 20 -3.69 6.74 -8.84
CA VAL A 20 -2.58 7.35 -8.09
C VAL A 20 -2.04 8.61 -8.72
N ALA A 21 -2.59 9.06 -9.85
CA ALA A 21 -2.16 10.29 -10.51
C ALA A 21 -2.54 11.54 -9.70
N THR A 22 -3.58 11.47 -8.87
CA THR A 22 -3.96 12.57 -7.97
C THR A 22 -3.41 12.30 -6.55
N ARG A 23 -3.24 13.38 -5.77
CA ARG A 23 -2.80 13.25 -4.37
C ARG A 23 -3.78 12.40 -3.56
N LEU A 24 -5.06 12.74 -3.64
CA LEU A 24 -6.09 12.03 -2.88
C LEU A 24 -6.22 10.57 -3.32
N GLY A 25 -6.17 10.30 -4.62
CA GLY A 25 -6.22 8.95 -5.14
C GLY A 25 -5.02 8.11 -4.70
N CYS A 26 -3.83 8.70 -4.72
CA CYS A 26 -2.62 8.06 -4.23
C CYS A 26 -2.74 7.70 -2.75
N TYR A 27 -3.18 8.65 -1.92
CA TYR A 27 -3.40 8.43 -0.50
C TYR A 27 -4.38 7.30 -0.24
N LYS A 28 -5.55 7.35 -0.88
CA LYS A 28 -6.60 6.34 -0.69
C LYS A 28 -6.13 4.96 -1.13
N TYR A 29 -5.44 4.87 -2.25
CA TYR A 29 -4.95 3.59 -2.75
C TYR A 29 -3.96 2.95 -1.77
N ILE A 30 -2.97 3.71 -1.33
CA ILE A 30 -1.92 3.20 -0.44
C ILE A 30 -2.49 2.82 0.93
N VAL A 31 -3.34 3.66 1.51
CA VAL A 31 -3.96 3.37 2.80
C VAL A 31 -4.84 2.13 2.72
N ASN A 32 -5.66 2.01 1.68
CA ASN A 32 -6.51 0.83 1.48
C ASN A 32 -5.69 -0.43 1.26
N PHE A 33 -4.57 -0.32 0.55
CA PHE A 33 -3.66 -1.44 0.36
C PHE A 33 -3.13 -1.96 1.70
N PHE A 34 -2.59 -1.06 2.53
CA PHE A 34 -2.05 -1.47 3.84
C PHE A 34 -3.13 -1.97 4.78
N ASP A 35 -4.32 -1.37 4.78
CA ASP A 35 -5.44 -1.86 5.58
C ASP A 35 -5.88 -3.27 5.16
N SER A 36 -5.88 -3.55 3.86
CA SER A 36 -6.15 -4.87 3.33
C SER A 36 -5.12 -5.90 3.78
N GLN A 37 -3.85 -5.53 3.74
CA GLN A 37 -2.78 -6.41 4.21
C GLN A 37 -2.90 -6.67 5.71
N ALA A 38 -3.18 -5.63 6.49
CA ALA A 38 -3.38 -5.75 7.94
C ALA A 38 -4.56 -6.67 8.25
N LYS A 39 -5.67 -6.52 7.54
CA LYS A 39 -6.85 -7.35 7.71
C LYS A 39 -6.54 -8.82 7.45
N SER A 40 -5.73 -9.11 6.44
CA SER A 40 -5.32 -10.49 6.14
C SER A 40 -4.46 -11.09 7.25
N MET A 41 -3.81 -10.26 8.06
CA MET A 41 -3.01 -10.67 9.21
C MET A 41 -3.81 -10.61 10.53
N GLY A 42 -5.10 -10.32 10.47
CA GLY A 42 -5.95 -10.24 11.65
C GLY A 42 -5.88 -8.90 12.39
N ILE A 43 -5.36 -7.85 11.76
CA ILE A 43 -5.22 -6.52 12.36
C ILE A 43 -6.25 -5.58 11.72
N VAL A 44 -7.09 -4.95 12.54
CA VAL A 44 -8.08 -3.97 12.08
C VAL A 44 -7.84 -2.66 12.82
N TYR A 45 -7.63 -1.58 12.07
CA TYR A 45 -7.50 -0.24 12.64
C TYR A 45 -8.89 0.26 13.02
N GLY A 46 -9.09 0.51 14.31
CA GLY A 46 -10.37 0.95 14.84
C GLY A 46 -10.19 1.99 15.93
N ASN A 47 -11.31 2.42 16.52
CA ASN A 47 -11.32 3.47 17.54
C ASN A 47 -10.58 3.07 18.82
N ASP A 48 -10.43 1.77 19.06
CA ASP A 48 -9.78 1.25 20.27
C ASP A 48 -8.27 1.12 20.13
N MET A 49 -7.72 1.39 18.93
CA MET A 49 -6.30 1.21 18.65
C MET A 49 -5.67 2.53 18.26
N SER A 50 -4.58 2.90 18.94
CA SER A 50 -3.82 4.08 18.56
C SER A 50 -3.07 3.83 17.25
N TYR A 51 -2.72 4.90 16.55
CA TYR A 51 -1.97 4.80 15.32
C TYR A 51 -0.59 4.14 15.54
N ALA A 52 0.05 4.41 16.69
CA ALA A 52 1.34 3.82 17.02
C ALA A 52 1.20 2.30 17.26
N ASN A 53 0.14 1.87 17.94
CA ASN A 53 -0.12 0.46 18.19
C ASN A 53 -0.42 -0.29 16.90
N TYR A 54 -1.15 0.33 15.98
CA TYR A 54 -1.41 -0.24 14.66
C TYR A 54 -0.10 -0.44 13.88
N ALA A 55 0.75 0.59 13.86
CA ALA A 55 2.04 0.52 13.18
C ALA A 55 2.93 -0.58 13.77
N LYS A 56 2.95 -0.70 15.09
CA LYS A 56 3.73 -1.74 15.78
C LYS A 56 3.20 -3.13 15.49
N ALA A 57 1.89 -3.33 15.58
CA ALA A 57 1.27 -4.62 15.29
C ALA A 57 1.54 -5.05 13.84
N PHE A 58 1.44 -4.12 12.91
CA PHE A 58 1.72 -4.39 11.50
C PHE A 58 3.19 -4.79 11.29
N ALA A 59 4.12 -4.02 11.83
CA ALA A 59 5.55 -4.28 11.69
C ALA A 59 5.96 -5.60 12.36
N ASP A 60 5.34 -5.97 13.49
CA ASP A 60 5.62 -7.21 14.19
C ASP A 60 5.13 -8.44 13.40
N LYS A 61 4.08 -8.28 12.60
CA LYS A 61 3.49 -9.39 11.84
C LYS A 61 4.10 -9.58 10.45
N THR A 62 4.87 -8.62 9.97
CA THR A 62 5.50 -8.70 8.66
C THR A 62 6.97 -8.30 8.74
N GLU A 63 7.81 -8.94 7.91
CA GLU A 63 9.22 -8.58 7.81
C GLU A 63 9.49 -7.56 6.71
N PHE A 64 8.43 -7.12 6.01
CA PHE A 64 8.57 -6.32 4.80
C PHE A 64 8.64 -4.82 5.06
N ILE A 65 8.34 -4.38 6.28
CA ILE A 65 8.33 -2.95 6.61
C ILE A 65 8.72 -2.77 8.08
N SER A 66 9.40 -1.67 8.38
CA SER A 66 9.79 -1.33 9.75
C SER A 66 8.67 -0.55 10.46
N TYR A 67 8.75 -0.54 11.78
CA TYR A 67 7.85 0.26 12.62
C TYR A 67 7.92 1.75 12.25
N GLU A 68 9.13 2.26 12.04
CA GLU A 68 9.34 3.68 11.72
C GLU A 68 8.66 4.06 10.40
N GLU A 69 8.76 3.20 9.39
CA GLU A 69 8.11 3.44 8.09
C GLU A 69 6.59 3.46 8.22
N MET A 70 6.02 2.47 8.91
CA MET A 70 4.58 2.45 9.16
C MET A 70 4.13 3.64 9.99
N LEU A 71 4.95 4.05 10.95
CA LEU A 71 4.63 5.19 11.80
C LEU A 71 4.56 6.49 10.99
N LYS A 72 5.44 6.67 10.01
CA LYS A 72 5.38 7.83 9.11
C LYS A 72 4.05 7.89 8.37
N MET A 73 3.61 6.76 7.82
CA MET A 73 2.31 6.67 7.13
C MET A 73 1.17 6.98 8.08
N MET A 74 1.18 6.40 9.27
CA MET A 74 0.10 6.58 10.23
C MET A 74 0.02 8.00 10.78
N LYS A 75 1.15 8.69 10.93
CA LYS A 75 1.15 10.11 11.31
C LYS A 75 0.46 10.98 10.26
N ILE A 76 0.71 10.72 8.99
CA ILE A 76 0.02 11.42 7.90
C ILE A 76 -1.48 11.11 7.97
N ARG A 77 -1.83 9.86 8.17
CA ARG A 77 -3.22 9.40 8.23
C ARG A 77 -3.99 10.06 9.38
N VAL A 78 -3.39 10.16 10.57
CA VAL A 78 -4.01 10.82 11.71
C VAL A 78 -4.23 12.30 11.44
N ARG A 79 -3.22 12.98 10.88
CA ARG A 79 -3.35 14.39 10.54
C ARG A 79 -4.49 14.64 9.56
N LEU A 80 -4.60 13.80 8.52
CA LEU A 80 -5.63 13.93 7.49
C LEU A 80 -7.03 13.53 7.97
N LYS A 81 -7.13 12.85 9.11
CA LYS A 81 -8.43 12.54 9.71
C LYS A 81 -9.24 13.80 9.99
N PHE A 82 -8.54 14.91 10.28
CA PHE A 82 -9.20 16.19 10.60
C PHE A 82 -9.31 17.11 9.40
N SER A 83 -8.46 16.96 8.38
CA SER A 83 -8.54 17.78 7.16
C SER A 83 -7.79 17.12 6.01
N LEU A 84 -8.55 16.66 5.01
CA LEU A 84 -7.96 16.13 3.77
C LEU A 84 -7.31 17.22 2.93
N ASP A 85 -7.66 18.49 3.16
CA ASP A 85 -7.10 19.62 2.42
C ASP A 85 -5.63 19.86 2.75
N THR A 86 -5.12 19.26 3.84
CA THR A 86 -3.72 19.38 4.23
C THR A 86 -2.81 18.36 3.54
N LEU A 87 -3.35 17.51 2.68
CA LEU A 87 -2.55 16.53 1.95
C LEU A 87 -1.63 17.22 0.95
N THR A 88 -0.32 17.08 1.16
CA THR A 88 0.71 17.75 0.34
C THR A 88 1.39 16.75 -0.59
N ASP A 89 2.17 17.28 -1.55
CA ASP A 89 2.99 16.45 -2.44
C ASP A 89 4.07 15.70 -1.66
N GLU A 90 4.60 16.30 -0.59
CA GLU A 90 5.56 15.65 0.29
C GLU A 90 4.94 14.45 1.01
N ASP A 91 3.68 14.57 1.46
CA ASP A 91 2.96 13.46 2.05
C ASP A 91 2.82 12.29 1.07
N CYS A 92 2.47 12.60 -0.17
CA CYS A 92 2.35 11.59 -1.23
C CYS A 92 3.69 10.92 -1.51
N LYS A 93 4.77 11.68 -1.48
CA LYS A 93 6.13 11.16 -1.65
C LYS A 93 6.47 10.16 -0.54
N VAL A 94 6.19 10.50 0.71
CA VAL A 94 6.42 9.60 1.85
C VAL A 94 5.58 8.33 1.71
N LEU A 95 4.31 8.46 1.36
CA LEU A 95 3.43 7.30 1.16
C LEU A 95 3.95 6.38 0.06
N LYS A 96 4.40 6.94 -1.06
CA LYS A 96 4.97 6.16 -2.16
C LYS A 96 6.25 5.44 -1.74
N GLU A 97 7.11 6.11 -0.98
CA GLU A 97 8.34 5.50 -0.47
C GLU A 97 8.04 4.32 0.44
N VAL A 98 7.10 4.48 1.36
CA VAL A 98 6.68 3.40 2.27
C VAL A 98 6.09 2.23 1.48
N TYR A 99 5.20 2.51 0.55
CA TYR A 99 4.57 1.49 -0.30
C TYR A 99 5.61 0.74 -1.13
N ASN A 100 6.50 1.46 -1.79
CA ASN A 100 7.53 0.85 -2.65
C ASN A 100 8.53 0.02 -1.84
N SER A 101 8.88 0.48 -0.64
CA SER A 101 9.75 -0.28 0.28
C SER A 101 9.11 -1.61 0.67
N TYR A 102 7.83 -1.58 1.04
CA TYR A 102 7.08 -2.79 1.37
C TYR A 102 7.04 -3.75 0.18
N MET A 103 6.73 -3.25 -1.01
CA MET A 103 6.64 -4.07 -2.22
C MET A 103 7.97 -4.67 -2.63
N GLU A 104 9.05 -3.90 -2.51
CA GLU A 104 10.39 -4.39 -2.82
C GLU A 104 10.77 -5.54 -1.91
N ASN A 105 10.53 -5.41 -0.61
CA ASN A 105 10.83 -6.44 0.38
C ASN A 105 9.94 -7.67 0.19
N ALA A 106 8.66 -7.47 -0.09
CA ALA A 106 7.74 -8.57 -0.37
C ALA A 106 8.15 -9.35 -1.62
N ARG A 107 8.53 -8.62 -2.67
CA ARG A 107 8.97 -9.25 -3.93
C ARG A 107 10.20 -10.11 -3.73
N LYS A 108 11.16 -9.67 -2.93
CA LYS A 108 12.39 -10.43 -2.66
C LYS A 108 12.12 -11.75 -1.96
N ASN A 109 11.05 -11.81 -1.17
CA ASN A 109 10.73 -12.99 -0.34
C ASN A 109 9.72 -13.92 -1.00
N TRP A 110 9.18 -13.57 -2.18
CA TRP A 110 8.24 -14.41 -2.89
C TRP A 110 8.96 -15.29 -3.91
N ASN A 111 8.45 -16.52 -4.10
CA ASN A 111 8.97 -17.39 -5.15
C ASN A 111 8.57 -16.84 -6.53
N PRO A 112 9.28 -17.25 -7.62
CA PRO A 112 9.00 -16.72 -8.96
C PRO A 112 7.56 -16.90 -9.43
N VAL A 113 6.91 -18.01 -9.09
CA VAL A 113 5.54 -18.28 -9.49
C VAL A 113 4.57 -17.32 -8.81
N LYS A 114 4.71 -17.16 -7.48
CA LYS A 114 3.87 -16.24 -6.71
C LYS A 114 4.08 -14.80 -7.17
N ARG A 115 5.33 -14.41 -7.41
CA ARG A 115 5.66 -13.07 -7.93
C ARG A 115 4.98 -12.84 -9.26
N PHE A 116 5.05 -13.80 -10.18
CA PHE A 116 4.42 -13.71 -11.50
C PHE A 116 2.91 -13.49 -11.36
N VAL A 117 2.24 -14.30 -10.53
CA VAL A 117 0.80 -14.20 -10.33
C VAL A 117 0.39 -12.83 -9.81
N TYR A 118 1.09 -12.32 -8.78
CA TYR A 118 0.74 -11.03 -8.19
C TYR A 118 1.08 -9.86 -9.09
N VAL A 119 2.21 -9.91 -9.80
CA VAL A 119 2.61 -8.82 -10.70
C VAL A 119 1.74 -8.81 -11.96
N LYS A 120 1.53 -9.97 -12.57
CA LYS A 120 0.88 -10.06 -13.88
C LYS A 120 -0.63 -10.13 -13.80
N LEU A 121 -1.19 -10.75 -12.77
CA LEU A 121 -2.64 -10.94 -12.66
C LEU A 121 -3.33 -9.94 -11.75
N ARG A 122 -2.65 -9.41 -10.75
CA ARG A 122 -3.24 -8.48 -9.79
C ARG A 122 -2.62 -7.09 -9.80
N GLY A 123 -1.49 -6.92 -10.45
CA GLY A 123 -0.79 -5.63 -10.49
C GLY A 123 -0.33 -5.12 -9.14
N THR A 124 -0.27 -5.99 -8.11
CA THR A 124 0.03 -5.58 -6.74
C THR A 124 1.50 -5.23 -6.50
N LEU A 125 2.40 -5.60 -7.41
CA LEU A 125 3.82 -5.26 -7.29
C LEU A 125 4.25 -4.13 -8.20
N ILE A 126 3.29 -3.36 -8.72
CA ILE A 126 3.60 -2.19 -9.55
C ILE A 126 4.12 -1.09 -8.65
N GLN A 127 5.33 -0.60 -8.94
CA GLN A 127 5.89 0.54 -8.25
C GLN A 127 5.16 1.81 -8.68
N ILE A 128 4.84 2.64 -7.70
CA ILE A 128 4.21 3.92 -7.93
C ILE A 128 5.33 4.96 -8.08
N LYS A 129 5.43 5.52 -9.28
CA LYS A 129 6.44 6.54 -9.58
C LYS A 129 5.89 7.95 -9.36
#